data_783cafd174cf3905933f1dd342be99dc
#
_entry.id   783cafd174cf3905933f1dd342be99dc
#
_cell.length_a   1.000
_cell.length_b   1.000
_cell.length_c   1.000
_cell.angle_alpha   90.00
_cell.angle_beta   90.00
_cell.angle_gamma   90.00
#
_symmetry.space_group_name_H-M   'P 1'
#
loop_
_entity.id
_entity.type
_entity.pdbx_description
1 polymer ?
#
loop_
_entity_poly.entity_id
_entity_poly.type
_entity_poly.pdbx_seq_one_letter_code
_entity_poly.pdbx_strand_id
1 'polypeptide(L)'
;MDLMVLKVQNWLNETYGKYEASGRFNRVLANGKTGWKTIYGLRRALQIELGIENTSDSFGPTTYNLCPNINQGATGNLVYIVQGGLYCKGYNPNGFDGVYGNGAYSAVKSLKADMGFPNASGNMNRDIMKALLDMSAFTLLPGGTSEIREIQQKLNYDYYDYYQISPCNGLYDREMNKMLIYGLQKEMGIPKSSATGSWGPTTISKCPTLNLGDSNNFVKLVRYATVCNGYSVNVNTSIYDKELESKLIKFSQDLLIPKINNVIDYPVIKSLLSSNGDTSRRAKGCDTATRLDQDKINTLKNEGYEIVGRYLTNVEGGTLDKKMTLDEIQLIIDNGLSIFPIFQEYGASNSAFNYAKGVEQAEKAIKAAKGLKIPHGTTIYFAVDYDPQQSEIENYVIDYFKGITDIFTREEFVYEIGVYGSRNVCLNLDRSSMVSIKNKFVSSSSYGFSGNLGYVMPKDWAFDQFAVDLVIGSGAGKLSIDKVAVSGLDNGFNKLIDIDIEKEMIEFGTNKGLFKGLGLEIEQLNQRTGAALLSFIPKITLACELSMTSKVVGPGVETINLSMAGTDITSSILGKFNAVGVQFDKSQNFASLMNRLILVQNITPNLRYKVQF
;
A
#
# COMPACT_ATOMS: atom_id res chain seq x y z
N MET A 1 7.33 -33.18 -3.89
CA MET A 1 7.09 -34.08 -2.74
C MET A 1 8.45 -34.45 -2.18
N ASP A 2 8.67 -34.17 -0.90
CA ASP A 2 9.90 -34.56 -0.18
C ASP A 2 9.63 -35.88 0.53
N LEU A 3 10.43 -36.91 0.20
CA LEU A 3 10.25 -38.28 0.73
C LEU A 3 10.57 -38.37 2.23
N MET A 4 11.47 -37.54 2.74
CA MET A 4 11.80 -37.53 4.17
C MET A 4 10.72 -36.83 4.97
N VAL A 5 10.14 -35.73 4.48
CA VAL A 5 8.98 -35.10 5.08
C VAL A 5 7.77 -36.06 5.06
N LEU A 6 7.56 -36.81 3.98
CA LEU A 6 6.53 -37.84 3.92
C LEU A 6 6.75 -38.93 4.98
N LYS A 7 8.00 -39.40 5.17
CA LYS A 7 8.37 -40.35 6.20
C LYS A 7 8.06 -39.82 7.61
N VAL A 8 8.36 -38.54 7.86
CA VAL A 8 8.01 -37.88 9.15
C VAL A 8 6.50 -37.85 9.37
N GLN A 9 5.72 -37.48 8.35
CA GLN A 9 4.26 -37.41 8.43
C GLN A 9 3.63 -38.78 8.70
N ASN A 10 4.11 -39.85 8.06
CA ASN A 10 3.67 -41.23 8.32
C ASN A 10 4.02 -41.65 9.75
N TRP A 11 5.27 -41.44 10.19
CA TRP A 11 5.68 -41.76 11.56
C TRP A 11 4.83 -41.05 12.62
N LEU A 12 4.51 -39.77 12.42
CA LEU A 12 3.63 -39.02 13.29
C LEU A 12 2.26 -39.69 13.40
N ASN A 13 1.66 -40.08 12.27
CA ASN A 13 0.35 -40.73 12.24
C ASN A 13 0.37 -42.13 12.85
N GLU A 14 1.42 -42.91 12.62
CA GLU A 14 1.58 -44.28 13.15
C GLU A 14 1.83 -44.25 14.66
N THR A 15 2.69 -43.37 15.14
CA THR A 15 3.11 -43.33 16.56
C THR A 15 2.05 -42.66 17.43
N TYR A 16 1.47 -41.54 16.97
CA TYR A 16 0.59 -40.68 17.78
C TYR A 16 -0.88 -40.73 17.37
N GLY A 17 -1.23 -41.38 16.25
CA GLY A 17 -2.64 -41.53 15.81
C GLY A 17 -3.57 -42.15 16.83
N LYS A 18 -3.04 -42.99 17.75
CA LYS A 18 -3.79 -43.55 18.88
C LYS A 18 -4.33 -42.50 19.85
N TYR A 19 -3.81 -41.29 19.85
CA TYR A 19 -4.27 -40.18 20.70
C TYR A 19 -5.30 -39.26 20.01
N GLU A 20 -5.75 -39.62 18.79
CA GLU A 20 -6.72 -38.81 18.03
C GLU A 20 -8.08 -38.79 18.73
N ALA A 21 -8.58 -39.95 19.19
CA ALA A 21 -9.86 -40.04 19.88
C ALA A 21 -9.93 -39.20 21.18
N SER A 22 -8.78 -38.98 21.83
CA SER A 22 -8.69 -38.12 23.02
C SER A 22 -8.48 -36.64 22.69
N GLY A 23 -8.40 -36.26 21.41
CA GLY A 23 -8.13 -34.89 20.96
C GLY A 23 -6.69 -34.41 21.19
N ARG A 24 -5.80 -35.27 21.70
CA ARG A 24 -4.41 -34.93 22.00
C ARG A 24 -3.53 -34.86 20.76
N PHE A 25 -3.92 -35.55 19.68
CA PHE A 25 -3.22 -35.53 18.40
C PHE A 25 -4.20 -35.36 17.24
N ASN A 26 -3.82 -34.63 16.22
CA ASN A 26 -4.55 -34.49 14.96
C ASN A 26 -3.73 -35.15 13.84
N ARG A 27 -4.31 -36.09 13.08
CA ARG A 27 -3.61 -36.70 11.95
C ARG A 27 -3.14 -35.66 10.94
N VAL A 28 -1.93 -35.89 10.46
CA VAL A 28 -1.26 -35.03 9.48
C VAL A 28 -1.46 -35.61 8.08
N LEU A 29 -1.80 -34.78 7.11
CA LEU A 29 -1.87 -35.20 5.71
C LEU A 29 -0.45 -35.58 5.22
N ALA A 30 -0.30 -36.89 4.89
CA ALA A 30 0.99 -37.42 4.38
C ALA A 30 1.14 -37.11 2.87
N ASN A 31 1.65 -35.93 2.56
CA ASN A 31 1.82 -35.43 1.20
C ASN A 31 3.26 -35.01 0.86
N GLY A 32 4.19 -35.18 1.81
CA GLY A 32 5.60 -34.79 1.65
C GLY A 32 5.82 -33.30 1.48
N LYS A 33 4.90 -32.45 1.99
CA LYS A 33 5.05 -30.99 2.02
C LYS A 33 5.06 -30.51 3.46
N THR A 34 6.04 -29.70 3.82
CA THR A 34 6.06 -29.01 5.11
C THR A 34 4.98 -27.95 5.11
N GLY A 35 4.18 -27.92 6.15
CA GLY A 35 3.15 -26.90 6.39
C GLY A 35 2.77 -26.87 7.86
N TRP A 36 1.94 -25.92 8.27
CA TRP A 36 1.53 -25.76 9.66
C TRP A 36 0.97 -27.05 10.27
N LYS A 37 0.19 -27.86 9.54
CA LYS A 37 -0.34 -29.12 10.05
C LYS A 37 0.75 -30.13 10.43
N THR A 38 1.86 -30.19 9.65
CA THR A 38 3.01 -31.04 9.98
C THR A 38 3.73 -30.52 11.22
N ILE A 39 3.95 -29.21 11.31
CA ILE A 39 4.57 -28.57 12.47
C ILE A 39 3.71 -28.74 13.72
N TYR A 40 2.39 -28.57 13.63
CA TYR A 40 1.46 -28.83 14.74
C TYR A 40 1.49 -30.30 15.19
N GLY A 41 1.59 -31.24 14.25
CA GLY A 41 1.80 -32.64 14.55
C GLY A 41 3.05 -32.89 15.38
N LEU A 42 4.19 -32.30 14.97
CA LEU A 42 5.46 -32.38 15.71
C LEU A 42 5.37 -31.73 17.10
N ARG A 43 4.68 -30.58 17.24
CA ARG A 43 4.47 -29.91 18.54
C ARG A 43 3.62 -30.77 19.48
N ARG A 44 2.50 -31.31 18.99
CA ARG A 44 1.64 -32.20 19.79
C ARG A 44 2.36 -33.49 20.17
N ALA A 45 3.15 -34.08 19.25
CA ALA A 45 4.01 -35.21 19.55
C ALA A 45 5.00 -34.88 20.68
N LEU A 46 5.68 -33.72 20.61
CA LEU A 46 6.55 -33.26 21.69
C LEU A 46 5.80 -33.13 23.02
N GLN A 47 4.62 -32.51 23.02
CA GLN A 47 3.80 -32.33 24.22
C GLN A 47 3.38 -33.67 24.85
N ILE A 48 3.03 -34.66 24.02
CA ILE A 48 2.71 -36.02 24.47
C ILE A 48 3.93 -36.68 25.14
N GLU A 49 5.11 -36.60 24.51
CA GLU A 49 6.35 -37.14 25.08
C GLU A 49 6.78 -36.41 26.36
N LEU A 50 6.38 -35.14 26.55
CA LEU A 50 6.59 -34.38 27.78
C LEU A 50 5.53 -34.63 28.86
N GLY A 51 4.56 -35.56 28.61
CA GLY A 51 3.49 -35.87 29.55
C GLY A 51 2.42 -34.80 29.69
N ILE A 52 2.31 -33.87 28.72
CA ILE A 52 1.27 -32.83 28.73
C ILE A 52 -0.06 -33.46 28.25
N GLU A 53 -1.07 -33.43 29.11
CA GLU A 53 -2.37 -34.01 28.75
C GLU A 53 -3.17 -33.12 27.81
N ASN A 54 -3.21 -31.82 28.07
CA ASN A 54 -3.93 -30.85 27.24
C ASN A 54 -3.00 -30.32 26.16
N THR A 55 -2.83 -31.06 25.07
CA THR A 55 -1.98 -30.66 23.95
C THR A 55 -2.64 -29.56 23.12
N SER A 56 -1.84 -28.72 22.46
CA SER A 56 -2.29 -27.66 21.58
C SER A 56 -1.33 -27.47 20.40
N ASP A 57 -1.77 -26.73 19.40
CA ASP A 57 -0.93 -26.38 18.24
C ASP A 57 0.14 -25.33 18.57
N SER A 58 0.09 -24.72 19.78
CA SER A 58 1.04 -23.71 20.24
C SER A 58 2.25 -24.34 20.95
N PHE A 59 3.42 -23.68 20.86
CA PHE A 59 4.58 -23.97 21.71
C PHE A 59 4.56 -23.02 22.92
N GLY A 60 3.63 -23.29 23.85
CA GLY A 60 3.36 -22.42 25.00
C GLY A 60 4.39 -22.53 26.14
N PRO A 61 4.20 -21.76 27.23
CA PRO A 61 5.12 -21.74 28.37
C PRO A 61 5.34 -23.10 29.01
N THR A 62 4.29 -23.94 29.15
CA THR A 62 4.39 -25.29 29.72
C THR A 62 5.30 -26.17 28.86
N THR A 63 5.09 -26.19 27.55
CA THR A 63 5.96 -26.95 26.61
C THR A 63 7.40 -26.46 26.69
N TYR A 64 7.60 -25.14 26.71
CA TYR A 64 8.91 -24.53 26.82
C TYR A 64 9.65 -24.90 28.09
N ASN A 65 8.98 -24.87 29.24
CA ASN A 65 9.59 -25.16 30.55
C ASN A 65 9.92 -26.64 30.75
N LEU A 66 9.11 -27.54 30.17
CA LEU A 66 9.34 -28.99 30.25
C LEU A 66 10.29 -29.52 29.16
N CYS A 67 10.57 -28.73 28.12
CA CYS A 67 11.40 -29.17 27.00
C CYS A 67 12.84 -29.46 27.46
N PRO A 68 13.36 -30.71 27.30
CA PRO A 68 14.67 -31.09 27.77
C PRO A 68 15.78 -30.64 26.81
N ASN A 69 17.01 -30.62 27.32
CA ASN A 69 18.19 -30.64 26.47
C ASN A 69 18.36 -32.04 25.87
N ILE A 70 18.70 -32.10 24.57
CA ILE A 70 18.99 -33.36 23.86
C ILE A 70 20.43 -33.27 23.35
N ASN A 71 21.24 -34.20 23.85
CA ASN A 71 22.67 -34.28 23.54
C ASN A 71 22.96 -35.46 22.60
N GLN A 72 24.13 -35.45 22.01
CA GLN A 72 24.61 -36.56 21.20
C GLN A 72 24.58 -37.86 22.00
N GLY A 73 24.10 -38.96 21.39
CA GLY A 73 23.88 -40.27 22.01
C GLY A 73 22.46 -40.49 22.52
N ALA A 74 21.61 -39.45 22.62
CA ALA A 74 20.21 -39.59 22.99
C ALA A 74 19.45 -40.44 21.95
N THR A 75 18.41 -41.17 22.40
CA THR A 75 17.56 -42.02 21.54
C THR A 75 16.09 -41.85 21.89
N GLY A 76 15.19 -42.26 20.96
CA GLY A 76 13.75 -42.31 21.18
C GLY A 76 12.97 -41.22 20.48
N ASN A 77 11.68 -41.07 20.85
CA ASN A 77 10.71 -40.25 20.13
C ASN A 77 11.07 -38.75 20.12
N LEU A 78 11.68 -38.23 21.17
CA LEU A 78 12.17 -36.86 21.19
C LEU A 78 13.21 -36.60 20.09
N VAL A 79 14.06 -37.59 19.77
CA VAL A 79 15.06 -37.49 18.70
C VAL A 79 14.38 -37.57 17.33
N TYR A 80 13.38 -38.49 17.16
CA TYR A 80 12.56 -38.49 15.93
C TYR A 80 11.90 -37.14 15.67
N ILE A 81 11.38 -36.46 16.71
CA ILE A 81 10.79 -35.14 16.61
C ILE A 81 11.83 -34.12 16.13
N VAL A 82 13.05 -34.15 16.67
CA VAL A 82 14.15 -33.28 16.21
C VAL A 82 14.52 -33.56 14.76
N GLN A 83 14.75 -34.84 14.42
CA GLN A 83 15.10 -35.23 13.05
C GLN A 83 13.99 -34.84 12.06
N GLY A 84 12.73 -35.03 12.44
CA GLY A 84 11.55 -34.62 11.67
C GLY A 84 11.46 -33.12 11.45
N GLY A 85 11.69 -32.34 12.51
CA GLY A 85 11.76 -30.89 12.43
C GLY A 85 12.89 -30.38 11.53
N LEU A 86 14.07 -31.04 11.58
CA LEU A 86 15.20 -30.73 10.72
C LEU A 86 14.88 -30.97 9.23
N TYR A 87 14.30 -32.12 8.88
CA TYR A 87 13.83 -32.37 7.51
C TYR A 87 12.80 -31.35 7.04
N CYS A 88 11.84 -31.01 7.91
CA CYS A 88 10.83 -29.98 7.60
C CYS A 88 11.45 -28.61 7.31
N LYS A 89 12.65 -28.32 7.84
CA LYS A 89 13.39 -27.06 7.61
C LYS A 89 14.50 -27.17 6.54
N GLY A 90 14.62 -28.33 5.88
CA GLY A 90 15.62 -28.55 4.83
C GLY A 90 17.01 -28.89 5.34
N TYR A 91 17.18 -29.25 6.63
CA TYR A 91 18.43 -29.74 7.19
C TYR A 91 18.43 -31.27 7.22
N ASN A 92 19.49 -31.88 6.70
CA ASN A 92 19.59 -33.34 6.64
C ASN A 92 20.31 -33.89 7.89
N PRO A 93 19.59 -34.55 8.83
CA PRO A 93 20.20 -35.20 9.99
C PRO A 93 20.89 -36.54 9.66
N ASN A 94 20.99 -36.92 8.38
CA ASN A 94 21.58 -38.17 7.87
C ASN A 94 20.91 -39.44 8.43
N GLY A 95 19.58 -39.40 8.61
CA GLY A 95 18.77 -40.52 9.07
C GLY A 95 17.48 -40.05 9.76
N PHE A 96 16.49 -40.96 9.80
CA PHE A 96 15.27 -40.82 10.58
C PHE A 96 15.09 -42.12 11.35
N ASP A 97 15.90 -42.27 12.40
CA ASP A 97 16.15 -43.53 13.15
C ASP A 97 15.99 -43.37 14.66
N GLY A 98 15.67 -42.15 15.14
CA GLY A 98 15.53 -41.86 16.55
C GLY A 98 16.83 -41.89 17.34
N VAL A 99 18.01 -41.79 16.67
CA VAL A 99 19.33 -41.71 17.31
C VAL A 99 19.96 -40.33 17.05
N TYR A 100 20.29 -39.61 18.12
CA TYR A 100 20.99 -38.33 18.03
C TYR A 100 22.48 -38.55 17.75
N GLY A 101 22.77 -39.04 16.56
CA GLY A 101 24.14 -39.32 16.07
C GLY A 101 24.83 -38.07 15.51
N ASN A 102 25.99 -38.29 14.89
CA ASN A 102 26.80 -37.25 14.25
C ASN A 102 26.00 -36.44 13.20
N GLY A 103 25.11 -37.09 12.46
CA GLY A 103 24.28 -36.42 11.44
C GLY A 103 23.32 -35.40 12.04
N ALA A 104 22.54 -35.81 13.06
CA ALA A 104 21.64 -34.92 13.77
C ALA A 104 22.39 -33.77 14.48
N TYR A 105 23.53 -34.08 15.11
CA TYR A 105 24.40 -33.09 15.74
C TYR A 105 24.91 -32.05 14.73
N SER A 106 25.38 -32.47 13.57
CA SER A 106 25.88 -31.57 12.51
C SER A 106 24.76 -30.73 11.90
N ALA A 107 23.57 -31.32 11.69
CA ALA A 107 22.41 -30.61 11.16
C ALA A 107 21.94 -29.51 12.13
N VAL A 108 21.89 -29.79 13.43
CA VAL A 108 21.56 -28.78 14.45
C VAL A 108 22.63 -27.69 14.53
N LYS A 109 23.91 -28.05 14.40
CA LYS A 109 25.01 -27.06 14.34
C LYS A 109 24.85 -26.13 13.14
N SER A 110 24.51 -26.65 11.96
CA SER A 110 24.25 -25.86 10.76
C SER A 110 23.03 -24.96 10.94
N LEU A 111 21.92 -25.49 11.48
CA LEU A 111 20.72 -24.71 11.80
C LEU A 111 21.06 -23.53 12.75
N LYS A 112 21.83 -23.77 13.80
CA LYS A 112 22.26 -22.71 14.73
C LYS A 112 23.15 -21.66 14.06
N ALA A 113 24.06 -22.07 13.18
CA ALA A 113 24.87 -21.13 12.41
C ALA A 113 24.00 -20.21 11.55
N ASP A 114 23.00 -20.79 10.87
CA ASP A 114 22.02 -20.03 10.08
C ASP A 114 21.12 -19.12 10.92
N MET A 115 20.89 -19.47 12.18
CA MET A 115 20.19 -18.63 13.17
C MET A 115 21.06 -17.47 13.70
N GLY A 116 22.37 -17.42 13.39
CA GLY A 116 23.29 -16.40 13.91
C GLY A 116 24.22 -16.88 15.04
N PHE A 117 24.29 -18.19 15.33
CA PHE A 117 25.16 -18.79 16.38
C PHE A 117 26.26 -19.67 15.79
N PRO A 118 27.26 -19.11 15.07
CA PRO A 118 28.20 -19.91 14.25
C PRO A 118 29.11 -20.84 15.07
N ASN A 119 29.36 -20.51 16.33
CA ASN A 119 30.24 -21.28 17.23
C ASN A 119 29.48 -22.16 18.23
N ALA A 120 28.15 -22.30 18.06
CA ALA A 120 27.36 -23.10 18.99
C ALA A 120 27.58 -24.61 18.79
N SER A 121 27.46 -25.39 19.88
CA SER A 121 27.43 -26.85 19.81
C SER A 121 26.20 -27.34 19.03
N GLY A 122 26.26 -28.57 18.50
CA GLY A 122 25.13 -29.21 17.87
C GLY A 122 24.11 -29.85 18.85
N ASN A 123 24.14 -29.53 20.15
CA ASN A 123 23.16 -30.01 21.12
C ASN A 123 21.87 -29.20 21.03
N MET A 124 20.72 -29.84 21.31
CA MET A 124 19.42 -29.17 21.36
C MET A 124 19.15 -28.57 22.75
N ASN A 125 18.52 -27.43 22.78
CA ASN A 125 17.89 -26.86 23.96
C ASN A 125 16.47 -26.39 23.62
N ARG A 126 15.74 -25.92 24.62
CA ARG A 126 14.34 -25.48 24.46
C ARG A 126 14.16 -24.31 23.48
N ASP A 127 15.13 -23.39 23.39
CA ASP A 127 15.05 -22.24 22.47
C ASP A 127 15.17 -22.70 21.02
N ILE A 128 16.13 -23.59 20.76
CA ILE A 128 16.32 -24.20 19.44
C ILE A 128 15.15 -25.13 19.09
N MET A 129 14.61 -25.89 20.05
CA MET A 129 13.43 -26.73 19.82
C MET A 129 12.21 -25.89 19.45
N LYS A 130 11.98 -24.79 20.14
CA LYS A 130 10.90 -23.86 19.79
C LYS A 130 11.05 -23.30 18.37
N ALA A 131 12.25 -22.85 18.00
CA ALA A 131 12.55 -22.33 16.68
C ALA A 131 12.54 -23.40 15.58
N LEU A 132 12.92 -24.63 15.90
CA LEU A 132 12.85 -25.78 14.99
C LEU A 132 11.39 -26.14 14.65
N LEU A 133 10.52 -26.18 15.67
CA LEU A 133 9.10 -26.54 15.54
C LEU A 133 8.21 -25.33 15.24
N ASP A 134 8.65 -24.49 14.34
CA ASP A 134 7.95 -23.31 13.81
C ASP A 134 8.09 -23.27 12.28
N MET A 135 7.33 -22.39 11.61
CA MET A 135 7.46 -22.15 10.16
C MET A 135 8.53 -21.10 9.80
N SER A 136 9.23 -20.56 10.80
CA SER A 136 10.34 -19.63 10.58
C SER A 136 11.42 -20.21 9.67
N ALA A 137 11.83 -19.47 8.65
CA ALA A 137 12.95 -19.83 7.79
C ALA A 137 14.25 -19.20 8.30
N PHE A 138 15.35 -19.98 8.21
CA PHE A 138 16.70 -19.53 8.56
C PHE A 138 17.63 -19.47 7.34
N THR A 139 17.07 -19.65 6.15
CA THR A 139 17.73 -19.49 4.85
C THR A 139 17.11 -18.35 4.09
N LEU A 140 17.86 -17.74 3.17
CA LEU A 140 17.40 -16.62 2.37
C LEU A 140 16.16 -17.01 1.54
N LEU A 141 15.08 -16.27 1.66
CA LEU A 141 13.85 -16.47 0.90
C LEU A 141 13.81 -15.55 -0.34
N PRO A 142 13.01 -15.91 -1.36
CA PRO A 142 12.74 -15.01 -2.48
C PRO A 142 12.24 -13.64 -2.00
N GLY A 143 12.82 -12.57 -2.55
CA GLY A 143 12.55 -11.19 -2.13
C GLY A 143 13.34 -10.71 -0.90
N GLY A 144 14.00 -11.60 -0.18
CA GLY A 144 14.91 -11.25 0.90
C GLY A 144 16.30 -10.83 0.41
N THR A 145 17.06 -10.11 1.24
CA THR A 145 18.42 -9.69 0.98
C THR A 145 19.41 -10.32 1.98
N SER A 146 20.65 -10.54 1.52
CA SER A 146 21.73 -11.03 2.40
C SER A 146 22.05 -10.05 3.52
N GLU A 147 21.94 -8.75 3.27
CA GLU A 147 22.19 -7.70 4.25
C GLU A 147 21.16 -7.72 5.40
N ILE A 148 19.87 -7.85 5.07
CA ILE A 148 18.82 -8.03 6.09
C ILE A 148 19.01 -9.35 6.86
N ARG A 149 19.36 -10.43 6.18
CA ARG A 149 19.63 -11.72 6.83
C ARG A 149 20.81 -11.63 7.81
N GLU A 150 21.88 -10.94 7.45
CA GLU A 150 23.02 -10.68 8.35
C GLU A 150 22.57 -9.91 9.61
N ILE A 151 21.72 -8.89 9.45
CA ILE A 151 21.17 -8.14 10.58
C ILE A 151 20.30 -9.05 11.46
N GLN A 152 19.45 -9.90 10.89
CA GLN A 152 18.62 -10.87 11.63
C GLN A 152 19.49 -11.83 12.47
N GLN A 153 20.59 -12.32 11.88
CA GLN A 153 21.55 -13.18 12.59
C GLN A 153 22.23 -12.44 13.75
N LYS A 154 22.64 -11.19 13.56
CA LYS A 154 23.21 -10.34 14.62
C LYS A 154 22.21 -10.04 15.73
N LEU A 155 20.95 -9.75 15.37
CA LEU A 155 19.89 -9.51 16.34
C LEU A 155 19.61 -10.77 17.17
N ASN A 156 19.58 -11.95 16.57
CA ASN A 156 19.47 -13.22 17.29
C ASN A 156 20.66 -13.40 18.25
N TYR A 157 21.89 -13.18 17.79
CA TYR A 157 23.09 -13.32 18.61
C TYR A 157 23.07 -12.43 19.85
N ASP A 158 22.64 -11.15 19.69
CA ASP A 158 22.68 -10.15 20.76
C ASP A 158 21.44 -10.14 21.68
N TYR A 159 20.25 -10.59 21.17
CA TYR A 159 18.97 -10.31 21.83
C TYR A 159 17.99 -11.49 21.94
N TYR A 160 18.32 -12.72 21.45
CA TYR A 160 17.39 -13.85 21.52
C TYR A 160 16.94 -14.19 22.95
N ASP A 161 17.82 -14.02 23.92
CA ASP A 161 17.55 -14.27 25.34
C ASP A 161 16.55 -13.28 25.94
N TYR A 162 16.40 -12.12 25.30
CA TYR A 162 15.47 -11.08 25.71
C TYR A 162 14.10 -11.21 25.06
N TYR A 163 14.04 -11.70 23.82
CA TYR A 163 12.80 -11.96 23.10
C TYR A 163 12.65 -13.45 22.74
N GLN A 164 13.14 -13.86 21.60
CA GLN A 164 13.18 -15.23 21.08
C GLN A 164 14.11 -15.30 19.86
N ILE A 165 14.40 -16.54 19.39
CA ILE A 165 15.07 -16.70 18.09
C ILE A 165 14.07 -16.33 17.00
N SER A 166 14.39 -15.30 16.22
CA SER A 166 13.60 -14.79 15.11
C SER A 166 14.08 -15.35 13.77
N PRO A 167 13.25 -15.36 12.70
CA PRO A 167 13.66 -15.81 11.38
C PRO A 167 14.92 -15.10 10.86
N CYS A 168 15.73 -15.82 10.06
CA CYS A 168 16.88 -15.26 9.34
C CYS A 168 16.69 -15.49 7.83
N ASN A 169 15.65 -14.89 7.28
CA ASN A 169 15.16 -15.13 5.93
C ASN A 169 15.45 -13.99 4.94
N GLY A 170 16.05 -12.90 5.42
CA GLY A 170 16.39 -11.74 4.61
C GLY A 170 15.22 -10.77 4.35
N LEU A 171 14.04 -11.02 4.92
CA LEU A 171 12.87 -10.15 4.80
C LEU A 171 12.72 -9.31 6.07
N TYR A 172 12.47 -8.02 5.91
CA TYR A 172 12.08 -7.17 7.04
C TYR A 172 10.58 -7.33 7.28
N ASP A 173 10.21 -8.03 8.33
CA ASP A 173 8.84 -8.34 8.71
C ASP A 173 8.52 -7.88 10.14
N ARG A 174 7.29 -8.18 10.60
CA ARG A 174 6.84 -7.82 11.96
C ARG A 174 7.70 -8.43 13.06
N GLU A 175 8.22 -9.65 12.86
CA GLU A 175 9.04 -10.33 13.87
C GLU A 175 10.41 -9.65 13.97
N MET A 176 11.03 -9.29 12.85
CA MET A 176 12.28 -8.54 12.85
C MET A 176 12.11 -7.13 13.44
N ASN A 177 11.01 -6.44 13.12
CA ASN A 177 10.69 -5.13 13.70
C ASN A 177 10.54 -5.22 15.22
N LYS A 178 9.81 -6.22 15.72
CA LYS A 178 9.71 -6.49 17.16
C LYS A 178 11.06 -6.76 17.80
N MET A 179 11.93 -7.55 17.14
CA MET A 179 13.27 -7.85 17.65
C MET A 179 14.11 -6.58 17.79
N LEU A 180 14.03 -5.66 16.80
CA LEU A 180 14.69 -4.35 16.89
C LEU A 180 14.18 -3.54 18.08
N ILE A 181 12.86 -3.49 18.30
CA ILE A 181 12.28 -2.77 19.43
C ILE A 181 12.63 -3.44 20.77
N TYR A 182 12.62 -4.77 20.85
CA TYR A 182 13.10 -5.49 22.04
C TYR A 182 14.57 -5.23 22.32
N GLY A 183 15.43 -5.20 21.29
CA GLY A 183 16.82 -4.80 21.43
C GLY A 183 16.94 -3.39 21.98
N LEU A 184 16.19 -2.44 21.44
CA LEU A 184 16.14 -1.07 21.93
C LEU A 184 15.69 -1.00 23.42
N GLN A 185 14.64 -1.75 23.78
CA GLN A 185 14.14 -1.83 25.17
C GLN A 185 15.16 -2.46 26.11
N LYS A 186 15.90 -3.49 25.68
CA LYS A 186 17.01 -4.07 26.46
C LYS A 186 18.09 -3.04 26.74
N GLU A 187 18.54 -2.32 25.71
CA GLU A 187 19.56 -1.26 25.86
C GLU A 187 19.09 -0.09 26.72
N MET A 188 17.79 0.20 26.75
CA MET A 188 17.15 1.18 27.65
C MET A 188 17.07 0.68 29.10
N GLY A 189 17.48 -0.54 29.41
CA GLY A 189 17.36 -1.14 30.74
C GLY A 189 15.91 -1.42 31.17
N ILE A 190 14.99 -1.62 30.22
CA ILE A 190 13.62 -2.05 30.53
C ILE A 190 13.68 -3.54 30.87
N PRO A 191 13.15 -4.01 32.02
CA PRO A 191 13.19 -5.42 32.37
C PRO A 191 12.47 -6.29 31.32
N LYS A 192 12.97 -7.49 31.04
CA LYS A 192 12.38 -8.44 30.08
C LYS A 192 10.88 -8.68 30.34
N SER A 193 10.48 -8.76 31.62
CA SER A 193 9.08 -8.95 32.03
C SER A 193 8.16 -7.77 31.69
N SER A 194 8.71 -6.60 31.43
CA SER A 194 7.99 -5.35 31.11
C SER A 194 8.17 -4.92 29.65
N ALA A 195 9.07 -5.57 28.93
CA ALA A 195 9.29 -5.31 27.52
C ALA A 195 8.17 -5.92 26.67
N THR A 196 7.72 -5.18 25.67
CA THR A 196 6.56 -5.53 24.85
C THR A 196 6.86 -5.66 23.37
N GLY A 197 8.06 -5.21 22.92
CA GLY A 197 8.37 -5.09 21.50
C GLY A 197 7.51 -4.07 20.76
N SER A 198 6.97 -3.08 21.49
CA SER A 198 6.13 -2.01 20.94
C SER A 198 6.45 -0.66 21.61
N TRP A 199 5.99 0.43 20.97
CA TRP A 199 6.17 1.79 21.47
C TRP A 199 5.11 2.14 22.52
N GLY A 200 5.43 1.90 23.79
CA GLY A 200 4.63 2.36 24.93
C GLY A 200 5.26 3.59 25.61
N PRO A 201 4.55 4.19 26.59
CA PRO A 201 5.03 5.40 27.28
C PRO A 201 6.45 5.27 27.86
N THR A 202 6.79 4.11 28.45
CA THR A 202 8.13 3.84 29.00
C THR A 202 9.20 3.81 27.91
N THR A 203 8.92 3.20 26.75
CA THR A 203 9.87 3.17 25.62
C THR A 203 10.08 4.57 25.06
N ILE A 204 9.01 5.36 24.95
CA ILE A 204 9.09 6.75 24.49
C ILE A 204 9.94 7.61 25.45
N SER A 205 9.64 7.56 26.75
CA SER A 205 10.33 8.39 27.76
C SER A 205 11.81 8.04 27.95
N LYS A 206 12.20 6.78 27.64
CA LYS A 206 13.59 6.30 27.74
C LYS A 206 14.32 6.30 26.39
N CYS A 207 13.69 6.80 25.32
CA CYS A 207 14.32 6.82 24.00
C CYS A 207 15.62 7.66 24.05
N PRO A 208 16.75 7.13 23.57
CA PRO A 208 18.02 7.84 23.66
C PRO A 208 18.09 9.02 22.70
N THR A 209 18.94 9.97 23.05
CA THR A 209 19.48 10.98 22.14
C THR A 209 20.92 10.61 21.83
N LEU A 210 21.24 10.47 20.53
CA LEU A 210 22.56 10.04 20.06
C LEU A 210 23.22 11.19 19.31
N ASN A 211 24.49 11.46 19.64
CA ASN A 211 25.28 12.52 19.02
C ASN A 211 26.29 11.96 18.03
N LEU A 212 26.65 12.74 17.05
CA LEU A 212 27.68 12.36 16.09
C LEU A 212 28.99 12.02 16.84
N GLY A 213 29.53 10.83 16.57
CA GLY A 213 30.69 10.27 17.27
C GLY A 213 30.34 9.25 18.36
N ASP A 214 29.09 9.18 18.82
CA ASP A 214 28.67 8.16 19.79
C ASP A 214 28.94 6.76 19.24
N SER A 215 29.37 5.85 20.15
CA SER A 215 29.61 4.44 19.81
C SER A 215 28.99 3.55 20.88
N ASN A 216 27.85 2.93 20.53
CA ASN A 216 27.09 2.07 21.43
C ASN A 216 26.08 1.20 20.69
N ASN A 217 25.38 0.33 21.41
CA ASN A 217 24.38 -0.58 20.83
C ASN A 217 23.13 0.15 20.30
N PHE A 218 22.78 1.32 20.83
CA PHE A 218 21.68 2.10 20.25
C PHE A 218 22.00 2.53 18.82
N VAL A 219 23.23 3.02 18.57
CA VAL A 219 23.69 3.37 17.21
C VAL A 219 23.68 2.13 16.30
N LYS A 220 24.10 0.98 16.81
CA LYS A 220 24.06 -0.30 16.06
C LYS A 220 22.63 -0.65 15.64
N LEU A 221 21.65 -0.56 16.55
CA LEU A 221 20.23 -0.79 16.27
C LEU A 221 19.66 0.23 15.26
N VAL A 222 20.05 1.50 15.37
CA VAL A 222 19.66 2.54 14.41
C VAL A 222 20.21 2.24 13.01
N ARG A 223 21.47 1.77 12.88
CA ARG A 223 22.03 1.33 11.59
C ARG A 223 21.23 0.19 11.00
N TYR A 224 20.87 -0.81 11.80
CA TYR A 224 20.03 -1.93 11.35
C TYR A 224 18.66 -1.43 10.86
N ALA A 225 18.00 -0.57 11.63
CA ALA A 225 16.72 0.00 11.24
C ALA A 225 16.83 0.88 9.98
N THR A 226 17.95 1.59 9.78
CA THR A 226 18.22 2.39 8.59
C THR A 226 18.28 1.51 7.33
N VAL A 227 19.00 0.38 7.38
CA VAL A 227 19.02 -0.61 6.29
C VAL A 227 17.64 -1.21 6.03
N CYS A 228 16.90 -1.54 7.10
CA CYS A 228 15.53 -2.05 6.99
C CYS A 228 14.56 -1.09 6.26
N ASN A 229 14.84 0.21 6.31
CA ASN A 229 14.09 1.23 5.57
C ASN A 229 14.68 1.54 4.18
N GLY A 230 15.59 0.72 3.67
CA GLY A 230 16.13 0.84 2.30
C GLY A 230 17.29 1.83 2.13
N TYR A 231 17.90 2.28 3.23
CA TYR A 231 19.06 3.16 3.21
C TYR A 231 20.31 2.38 3.65
N SER A 232 21.10 1.92 2.70
CA SER A 232 22.28 1.10 2.96
C SER A 232 23.36 1.88 3.72
N VAL A 233 23.84 1.28 4.83
CA VAL A 233 24.95 1.75 5.67
C VAL A 233 25.74 0.57 6.17
N ASN A 234 27.01 0.79 6.55
CA ASN A 234 27.83 -0.28 7.15
C ASN A 234 27.20 -0.76 8.48
N VAL A 235 26.76 -2.03 8.53
CA VAL A 235 26.15 -2.67 9.72
C VAL A 235 27.16 -3.31 10.67
N ASN A 236 28.47 -3.20 10.37
CA ASN A 236 29.56 -3.80 11.14
C ASN A 236 30.24 -2.83 12.11
N THR A 237 29.63 -1.66 12.32
CA THR A 237 30.11 -0.65 13.29
C THR A 237 28.98 -0.18 14.19
N SER A 238 29.33 0.29 15.38
CA SER A 238 28.43 0.91 16.36
C SER A 238 28.62 2.42 16.45
N ILE A 239 29.38 3.04 15.54
CA ILE A 239 29.72 4.47 15.57
C ILE A 239 28.66 5.26 14.80
N TYR A 240 28.15 6.35 15.38
CA TYR A 240 27.39 7.36 14.66
C TYR A 240 28.35 8.26 13.88
N ASP A 241 28.58 7.90 12.64
CA ASP A 241 29.48 8.58 11.70
C ASP A 241 28.73 9.39 10.64
N LYS A 242 29.48 10.04 9.76
CA LYS A 242 28.93 10.86 8.67
C LYS A 242 28.21 10.05 7.60
N GLU A 243 28.51 8.74 7.44
CA GLU A 243 27.76 7.86 6.55
C GLU A 243 26.32 7.70 7.05
N LEU A 244 26.16 7.29 8.32
CA LEU A 244 24.85 7.12 8.95
C LEU A 244 24.06 8.44 8.95
N GLU A 245 24.71 9.55 9.34
CA GLU A 245 24.09 10.87 9.35
C GLU A 245 23.52 11.24 7.99
N SER A 246 24.29 11.08 6.90
CA SER A 246 23.86 11.39 5.54
C SER A 246 22.63 10.61 5.13
N LYS A 247 22.56 9.32 5.47
CA LYS A 247 21.40 8.47 5.16
C LYS A 247 20.18 8.83 5.98
N LEU A 248 20.36 9.18 7.25
CA LEU A 248 19.26 9.62 8.12
C LEU A 248 18.73 11.01 7.73
N ILE A 249 19.59 11.92 7.27
CA ILE A 249 19.15 13.19 6.68
C ILE A 249 18.25 12.93 5.48
N LYS A 250 18.68 12.03 4.56
CA LYS A 250 17.86 11.68 3.42
C LYS A 250 16.53 11.02 3.83
N PHE A 251 16.55 10.06 4.75
CA PHE A 251 15.37 9.44 5.33
C PHE A 251 14.40 10.49 5.91
N SER A 252 14.93 11.46 6.66
CA SER A 252 14.13 12.53 7.26
C SER A 252 13.50 13.45 6.21
N GLN A 253 14.25 13.76 5.14
CA GLN A 253 13.73 14.54 3.99
C GLN A 253 12.63 13.77 3.25
N ASP A 254 12.85 12.48 3.00
CA ASP A 254 11.89 11.64 2.26
C ASP A 254 10.55 11.47 3.03
N LEU A 255 10.54 11.61 4.37
CA LEU A 255 9.36 11.49 5.22
C LEU A 255 8.86 12.82 5.81
N LEU A 256 9.50 13.95 5.51
CA LEU A 256 9.21 15.26 6.10
C LEU A 256 9.21 15.27 7.63
N ILE A 257 10.13 14.51 8.25
CA ILE A 257 10.37 14.55 9.70
C ILE A 257 11.39 15.63 10.04
N PRO A 258 11.47 16.08 11.32
CA PRO A 258 12.36 17.16 11.70
C PRO A 258 13.81 16.96 11.26
N LYS A 259 14.47 18.04 10.88
CA LYS A 259 15.85 18.02 10.36
C LYS A 259 16.82 17.48 11.43
N ILE A 260 17.65 16.53 11.03
CA ILE A 260 18.77 16.02 11.82
C ILE A 260 19.90 17.06 11.79
N ASN A 261 20.36 17.46 12.98
CA ASN A 261 21.50 18.36 13.17
C ASN A 261 22.56 17.67 14.04
N ASN A 262 23.25 16.66 13.49
CA ASN A 262 24.22 15.81 14.20
C ASN A 262 23.63 15.02 15.40
N VAL A 263 22.31 15.02 15.57
CA VAL A 263 21.59 14.37 16.67
C VAL A 263 20.52 13.44 16.11
N ILE A 264 20.48 12.21 16.61
CA ILE A 264 19.39 11.26 16.38
C ILE A 264 18.57 11.19 17.65
N ASP A 265 17.30 11.51 17.57
CA ASP A 265 16.39 11.55 18.71
C ASP A 265 15.14 10.68 18.49
N TYR A 266 14.20 10.74 19.43
CA TYR A 266 12.96 9.98 19.40
C TYR A 266 12.18 10.07 18.06
N PRO A 267 11.91 11.24 17.47
CA PRO A 267 11.22 11.34 16.18
C PRO A 267 11.86 10.49 15.07
N VAL A 268 13.19 10.51 14.98
CA VAL A 268 13.93 9.75 13.96
C VAL A 268 13.91 8.26 14.28
N ILE A 269 14.25 7.87 15.52
CA ILE A 269 14.32 6.46 15.93
C ILE A 269 12.95 5.80 15.79
N LYS A 270 11.89 6.48 16.22
CA LYS A 270 10.55 5.96 16.10
C LYS A 270 10.12 5.83 14.64
N SER A 271 10.45 6.79 13.78
CA SER A 271 10.10 6.74 12.35
C SER A 271 10.81 5.61 11.60
N LEU A 272 12.00 5.21 12.04
CA LEU A 272 12.70 4.03 11.52
C LEU A 272 12.04 2.70 11.92
N LEU A 273 11.35 2.65 13.06
CA LEU A 273 10.80 1.44 13.66
C LEU A 273 9.27 1.39 13.68
N SER A 274 8.61 2.42 13.17
CA SER A 274 7.16 2.49 13.05
C SER A 274 6.79 3.43 11.92
N SER A 275 5.95 2.97 10.99
CA SER A 275 5.57 3.76 9.80
C SER A 275 4.95 5.12 10.16
N ASN A 276 4.18 5.18 11.26
CA ASN A 276 3.54 6.41 11.71
C ASN A 276 4.49 7.44 12.37
N GLY A 277 5.70 7.01 12.76
CA GLY A 277 6.69 7.88 13.39
C GLY A 277 6.18 8.62 14.63
N ASP A 278 6.67 9.84 14.85
CA ASP A 278 6.17 10.71 15.90
C ASP A 278 4.80 11.30 15.51
N THR A 279 3.75 10.81 16.16
CA THR A 279 2.36 11.25 15.91
C THR A 279 2.04 12.63 16.49
N SER A 280 2.92 13.16 17.34
CA SER A 280 2.78 14.52 17.92
C SER A 280 3.23 15.61 16.94
N ARG A 281 4.01 15.27 15.89
CA ARG A 281 4.51 16.25 14.92
C ARG A 281 3.40 17.07 14.29
N ARG A 282 3.71 18.32 13.93
CA ARG A 282 2.77 19.18 13.21
C ARG A 282 2.48 18.65 11.81
N ALA A 283 1.29 18.92 11.32
CA ALA A 283 0.86 18.59 9.97
C ALA A 283 0.18 19.80 9.33
N LYS A 284 0.36 19.97 8.03
CA LYS A 284 -0.34 20.98 7.23
C LYS A 284 -1.66 20.46 6.70
N GLY A 285 -1.84 19.16 6.60
CA GLY A 285 -3.04 18.50 6.13
C GLY A 285 -3.71 17.69 7.23
N CYS A 286 -4.99 17.48 7.04
CA CYS A 286 -5.78 16.48 7.77
C CYS A 286 -6.80 15.87 6.82
N ASP A 287 -7.39 14.73 7.21
CA ASP A 287 -8.63 14.26 6.62
C ASP A 287 -9.68 14.00 7.69
N THR A 288 -10.95 14.05 7.32
CA THR A 288 -12.04 13.86 8.25
C THR A 288 -13.31 13.39 7.55
N ALA A 289 -14.04 12.48 8.22
CA ALA A 289 -15.40 12.11 7.87
C ALA A 289 -16.43 13.13 8.38
N THR A 290 -16.06 13.99 9.31
CA THR A 290 -16.96 15.00 9.90
C THR A 290 -17.27 16.10 8.88
N ARG A 291 -18.55 16.40 8.68
CA ARG A 291 -18.98 17.56 7.89
C ARG A 291 -18.50 18.86 8.55
N LEU A 292 -17.87 19.73 7.75
CA LEU A 292 -17.29 20.97 8.21
C LEU A 292 -18.31 22.12 8.13
N ASP A 293 -18.43 22.84 9.23
CA ASP A 293 -19.10 24.13 9.36
C ASP A 293 -18.06 25.22 9.71
N GLN A 294 -18.50 26.46 9.85
CA GLN A 294 -17.59 27.59 10.12
C GLN A 294 -16.77 27.40 11.40
N ASP A 295 -17.38 26.85 12.47
CA ASP A 295 -16.67 26.68 13.75
C ASP A 295 -15.55 25.63 13.65
N LYS A 296 -15.82 24.53 12.95
CA LYS A 296 -14.84 23.48 12.70
C LYS A 296 -13.72 23.94 11.76
N ILE A 297 -14.06 24.73 10.72
CA ILE A 297 -13.07 25.34 9.83
C ILE A 297 -12.17 26.30 10.59
N ASN A 298 -12.74 27.13 11.49
CA ASN A 298 -11.96 28.00 12.35
C ASN A 298 -11.00 27.20 13.24
N THR A 299 -11.45 26.06 13.78
CA THR A 299 -10.59 25.16 14.55
C THR A 299 -9.42 24.64 13.70
N LEU A 300 -9.69 24.13 12.49
CA LEU A 300 -8.62 23.66 11.58
C LEU A 300 -7.58 24.76 11.31
N LYS A 301 -8.02 25.97 11.02
CA LYS A 301 -7.13 27.12 10.77
C LYS A 301 -6.29 27.49 11.98
N ASN A 302 -6.90 27.53 13.16
CA ASN A 302 -6.21 27.85 14.41
C ASN A 302 -5.14 26.80 14.78
N GLU A 303 -5.38 25.52 14.44
CA GLU A 303 -4.42 24.44 14.59
C GLU A 303 -3.34 24.43 13.48
N GLY A 304 -3.47 25.28 12.46
CA GLY A 304 -2.50 25.47 11.39
C GLY A 304 -2.64 24.52 10.19
N TYR A 305 -3.83 23.94 10.02
CA TYR A 305 -4.12 23.15 8.81
C TYR A 305 -4.36 24.05 7.61
N GLU A 306 -3.83 23.65 6.46
CA GLU A 306 -3.90 24.37 5.19
C GLU A 306 -4.74 23.61 4.14
N ILE A 307 -4.85 22.29 4.28
CA ILE A 307 -5.55 21.41 3.35
C ILE A 307 -6.32 20.30 4.09
N VAL A 308 -7.51 19.96 3.60
CA VAL A 308 -8.35 18.92 4.21
C VAL A 308 -8.81 17.88 3.18
N GLY A 309 -8.63 16.61 3.52
CA GLY A 309 -9.20 15.48 2.80
C GLY A 309 -10.68 15.29 3.13
N ARG A 310 -11.52 15.25 2.10
CA ARG A 310 -12.96 15.04 2.28
C ARG A 310 -13.50 14.00 1.30
N TYR A 311 -14.53 13.31 1.70
CA TYR A 311 -15.09 12.18 0.98
C TYR A 311 -16.07 12.62 -0.11
N LEU A 312 -15.95 12.03 -1.32
CA LEU A 312 -16.85 12.31 -2.45
C LEU A 312 -18.23 11.69 -2.27
N THR A 313 -18.31 10.52 -1.64
CA THR A 313 -19.53 9.72 -1.53
C THR A 313 -19.70 9.14 -0.13
N ASN A 314 -20.93 8.74 0.19
CA ASN A 314 -21.20 7.87 1.33
C ASN A 314 -21.04 6.41 0.92
N VAL A 315 -20.78 5.54 1.88
CA VAL A 315 -20.86 4.08 1.68
C VAL A 315 -22.32 3.70 1.47
N GLU A 316 -22.61 2.95 0.41
CA GLU A 316 -23.97 2.48 0.12
C GLU A 316 -24.49 1.60 1.26
N GLY A 317 -25.67 1.91 1.78
CA GLY A 317 -26.24 1.23 2.96
C GLY A 317 -25.59 1.61 4.30
N GLY A 318 -24.55 2.45 4.30
CA GLY A 318 -23.92 2.96 5.52
C GLY A 318 -24.74 4.05 6.21
N THR A 319 -24.54 4.19 7.52
CA THR A 319 -25.23 5.21 8.34
C THR A 319 -24.45 6.51 8.49
N LEU A 320 -23.17 6.53 8.16
CA LEU A 320 -22.30 7.69 8.30
C LEU A 320 -22.44 8.61 7.07
N ASP A 321 -22.90 9.83 7.30
CA ASP A 321 -22.93 10.88 6.27
C ASP A 321 -21.59 11.62 6.22
N LYS A 322 -20.64 11.06 5.45
CA LYS A 322 -19.28 11.60 5.31
C LYS A 322 -19.04 12.39 4.02
N LYS A 323 -19.97 12.31 3.05
CA LYS A 323 -19.79 13.01 1.77
C LYS A 323 -19.81 14.52 1.95
N MET A 324 -18.94 15.21 1.23
CA MET A 324 -18.97 16.67 1.16
C MET A 324 -20.13 17.17 0.30
N THR A 325 -20.55 18.41 0.54
CA THR A 325 -21.57 19.11 -0.24
C THR A 325 -20.98 20.35 -0.90
N LEU A 326 -21.64 20.87 -1.93
CA LEU A 326 -21.16 22.08 -2.64
C LEU A 326 -21.01 23.27 -1.69
N ASP A 327 -21.98 23.47 -0.77
CA ASP A 327 -21.93 24.56 0.21
C ASP A 327 -20.77 24.38 1.19
N GLU A 328 -20.48 23.15 1.63
CA GLU A 328 -19.31 22.85 2.47
C GLU A 328 -18.01 23.15 1.73
N ILE A 329 -17.88 22.72 0.47
CA ILE A 329 -16.70 22.99 -0.36
C ILE A 329 -16.49 24.49 -0.50
N GLN A 330 -17.54 25.25 -0.84
CA GLN A 330 -17.44 26.69 -0.97
C GLN A 330 -16.99 27.36 0.34
N LEU A 331 -17.57 26.93 1.46
CA LEU A 331 -17.23 27.44 2.78
C LEU A 331 -15.73 27.18 3.13
N ILE A 332 -15.22 25.97 2.83
CA ILE A 332 -13.81 25.63 3.05
C ILE A 332 -12.89 26.54 2.21
N ILE A 333 -13.22 26.72 0.93
CA ILE A 333 -12.45 27.53 -0.02
C ILE A 333 -12.47 29.01 0.39
N ASP A 334 -13.63 29.56 0.75
CA ASP A 334 -13.80 30.95 1.18
C ASP A 334 -12.99 31.26 2.45
N ASN A 335 -12.71 30.26 3.25
CA ASN A 335 -11.84 30.36 4.43
C ASN A 335 -10.36 30.12 4.13
N GLY A 336 -9.97 29.93 2.86
CA GLY A 336 -8.59 29.82 2.41
C GLY A 336 -7.95 28.44 2.60
N LEU A 337 -8.74 27.37 2.81
CA LEU A 337 -8.26 26.00 2.86
C LEU A 337 -8.38 25.35 1.46
N SER A 338 -7.46 24.42 1.16
CA SER A 338 -7.56 23.55 0.00
C SER A 338 -8.25 22.22 0.38
N ILE A 339 -8.75 21.50 -0.63
CA ILE A 339 -9.44 20.22 -0.46
C ILE A 339 -8.79 19.18 -1.37
N PHE A 340 -8.58 17.95 -0.86
CA PHE A 340 -8.28 16.79 -1.70
C PHE A 340 -9.39 15.74 -1.55
N PRO A 341 -9.95 15.24 -2.67
CA PRO A 341 -11.10 14.35 -2.64
C PRO A 341 -10.68 12.89 -2.41
N ILE A 342 -11.37 12.23 -1.49
CA ILE A 342 -11.21 10.82 -1.17
C ILE A 342 -12.44 10.06 -1.66
N PHE A 343 -12.22 8.95 -2.37
CA PHE A 343 -13.26 7.99 -2.70
C PHE A 343 -13.06 6.71 -1.90
N GLN A 344 -13.98 6.43 -1.00
CA GLN A 344 -13.95 5.24 -0.16
C GLN A 344 -15.37 4.70 0.04
N GLU A 345 -15.63 3.55 -0.56
CA GLU A 345 -16.75 2.68 -0.21
C GLU A 345 -16.27 1.56 0.73
N TYR A 346 -17.00 0.45 0.83
CA TYR A 346 -16.53 -0.69 1.62
C TYR A 346 -15.26 -1.28 1.00
N GLY A 347 -14.16 -1.26 1.73
CA GLY A 347 -12.83 -1.66 1.25
C GLY A 347 -11.98 -2.40 2.26
N ALA A 348 -12.62 -3.09 3.24
CA ALA A 348 -11.92 -3.74 4.35
C ALA A 348 -11.48 -5.19 4.06
N SER A 349 -11.67 -5.70 2.84
CA SER A 349 -11.25 -7.06 2.45
C SER A 349 -11.07 -7.18 0.94
N ASN A 350 -10.36 -8.21 0.49
CA ASN A 350 -10.11 -8.50 -0.92
C ASN A 350 -11.37 -8.63 -1.79
N SER A 351 -12.50 -9.04 -1.21
CA SER A 351 -13.77 -9.17 -1.93
C SER A 351 -14.33 -7.85 -2.47
N ALA A 352 -13.86 -6.72 -1.93
CA ALA A 352 -14.23 -5.38 -2.38
C ALA A 352 -13.46 -4.93 -3.64
N PHE A 353 -12.42 -5.65 -4.03
CA PHE A 353 -11.51 -5.25 -5.10
C PHE A 353 -11.55 -6.25 -6.26
N ASN A 354 -12.00 -5.80 -7.41
CA ASN A 354 -11.91 -6.49 -8.70
C ASN A 354 -12.14 -5.48 -9.83
N TYR A 355 -11.90 -5.89 -11.06
CA TYR A 355 -12.05 -5.03 -12.24
C TYR A 355 -13.43 -4.37 -12.34
N ALA A 356 -14.51 -5.13 -12.17
CA ALA A 356 -15.88 -4.61 -12.31
C ALA A 356 -16.19 -3.55 -11.22
N LYS A 357 -15.71 -3.77 -9.99
CA LYS A 357 -15.82 -2.76 -8.92
C LYS A 357 -14.99 -1.52 -9.22
N GLY A 358 -13.82 -1.67 -9.80
CA GLY A 358 -13.01 -0.54 -10.26
C GLY A 358 -13.75 0.33 -11.27
N VAL A 359 -14.38 -0.29 -12.27
CA VAL A 359 -15.23 0.39 -13.26
C VAL A 359 -16.39 1.13 -12.60
N GLU A 360 -17.19 0.43 -11.79
CA GLU A 360 -18.34 0.99 -11.08
C GLU A 360 -17.98 2.21 -10.22
N GLN A 361 -16.92 2.06 -9.42
CA GLN A 361 -16.51 3.09 -8.47
C GLN A 361 -15.85 4.29 -9.16
N ALA A 362 -15.14 4.08 -10.26
CA ALA A 362 -14.62 5.16 -11.08
C ALA A 362 -15.74 6.03 -11.67
N GLU A 363 -16.78 5.40 -12.23
CA GLU A 363 -17.95 6.11 -12.77
C GLU A 363 -18.68 6.93 -11.66
N LYS A 364 -18.86 6.33 -10.48
CA LYS A 364 -19.44 7.01 -9.31
C LYS A 364 -18.59 8.22 -8.88
N ALA A 365 -17.26 8.04 -8.79
CA ALA A 365 -16.34 9.08 -8.36
C ALA A 365 -16.32 10.27 -9.33
N ILE A 366 -16.21 10.01 -10.63
CA ILE A 366 -16.23 11.04 -11.68
C ILE A 366 -17.56 11.79 -11.67
N LYS A 367 -18.69 11.07 -11.56
CA LYS A 367 -20.03 11.68 -11.48
C LYS A 367 -20.17 12.59 -10.25
N ALA A 368 -19.68 12.13 -9.09
CA ALA A 368 -19.72 12.92 -7.85
C ALA A 368 -18.84 14.17 -7.97
N ALA A 369 -17.62 14.04 -8.49
CA ALA A 369 -16.68 15.14 -8.66
C ALA A 369 -17.23 16.21 -9.63
N LYS A 370 -17.80 15.78 -10.77
CA LYS A 370 -18.49 16.68 -11.72
C LYS A 370 -19.66 17.40 -11.05
N GLY A 371 -20.51 16.68 -10.31
CA GLY A 371 -21.66 17.27 -9.61
C GLY A 371 -21.27 18.28 -8.51
N LEU A 372 -20.08 18.14 -7.95
CA LEU A 372 -19.51 19.06 -6.95
C LEU A 372 -18.65 20.17 -7.59
N LYS A 373 -18.64 20.29 -8.91
CA LYS A 373 -17.86 21.30 -9.65
C LYS A 373 -16.36 21.30 -9.32
N ILE A 374 -15.81 20.12 -9.01
CA ILE A 374 -14.37 19.96 -8.72
C ILE A 374 -13.57 20.23 -9.99
N PRO A 375 -12.46 21.00 -9.95
CA PRO A 375 -11.67 21.34 -11.11
C PRO A 375 -11.08 20.10 -11.83
N HIS A 376 -11.00 20.17 -13.15
CA HIS A 376 -10.31 19.16 -13.95
C HIS A 376 -8.84 19.09 -13.54
N GLY A 377 -8.25 17.88 -13.65
CA GLY A 377 -6.88 17.62 -13.21
C GLY A 377 -6.73 17.39 -11.70
N THR A 378 -7.81 17.52 -10.92
CA THR A 378 -7.78 17.17 -9.49
C THR A 378 -7.60 15.66 -9.33
N THR A 379 -6.71 15.24 -8.43
CA THR A 379 -6.51 13.83 -8.10
C THR A 379 -7.62 13.32 -7.18
N ILE A 380 -8.27 12.22 -7.53
CA ILE A 380 -9.22 11.50 -6.69
C ILE A 380 -8.53 10.30 -6.07
N TYR A 381 -8.47 10.21 -4.73
CA TYR A 381 -7.78 9.16 -4.00
C TYR A 381 -8.71 7.99 -3.71
N PHE A 382 -8.52 6.86 -4.40
CA PHE A 382 -9.27 5.62 -4.17
C PHE A 382 -8.65 4.82 -3.03
N ALA A 383 -9.47 4.45 -2.04
CA ALA A 383 -8.99 3.85 -0.80
C ALA A 383 -8.88 2.33 -0.88
N VAL A 384 -7.70 1.81 -0.50
CA VAL A 384 -7.43 0.41 -0.17
C VAL A 384 -7.17 0.35 1.34
N ASP A 385 -8.25 0.18 2.11
CA ASP A 385 -8.24 0.36 3.56
C ASP A 385 -8.21 -0.98 4.32
N TYR A 386 -7.28 -1.85 3.94
CA TYR A 386 -6.95 -3.09 4.63
C TYR A 386 -5.48 -3.46 4.40
N ASP A 387 -5.00 -4.54 5.02
CA ASP A 387 -3.61 -5.05 4.89
C ASP A 387 -3.53 -6.21 3.88
N PRO A 388 -3.56 -5.94 2.56
CA PRO A 388 -3.54 -7.00 1.57
C PRO A 388 -2.18 -7.71 1.56
N GLN A 389 -2.23 -9.04 1.42
CA GLN A 389 -1.07 -9.85 1.12
C GLN A 389 -0.57 -9.57 -0.29
N GLN A 390 0.69 -9.89 -0.60
CA GLN A 390 1.26 -9.66 -1.94
C GLN A 390 0.40 -10.27 -3.06
N SER A 391 -0.06 -11.51 -2.88
CA SER A 391 -0.94 -12.18 -3.83
C SER A 391 -2.32 -11.53 -3.97
N GLU A 392 -2.82 -10.86 -2.94
CA GLU A 392 -4.09 -10.14 -3.01
C GLU A 392 -3.94 -8.81 -3.76
N ILE A 393 -2.80 -8.14 -3.60
CA ILE A 393 -2.48 -6.95 -4.40
C ILE A 393 -2.44 -7.33 -5.89
N GLU A 394 -1.72 -8.41 -6.23
CA GLU A 394 -1.54 -8.89 -7.60
C GLU A 394 -2.84 -9.37 -8.26
N ASN A 395 -3.71 -10.06 -7.52
CA ASN A 395 -4.90 -10.71 -8.07
C ASN A 395 -6.20 -9.88 -7.94
N TYR A 396 -6.23 -8.87 -7.06
CA TYR A 396 -7.46 -8.10 -6.80
C TYR A 396 -7.24 -6.59 -6.89
N VAL A 397 -6.24 -6.03 -6.18
CA VAL A 397 -6.07 -4.58 -6.10
C VAL A 397 -5.63 -4.00 -7.45
N ILE A 398 -4.69 -4.66 -8.14
CA ILE A 398 -4.24 -4.22 -9.48
C ILE A 398 -5.40 -4.29 -10.48
N ASP A 399 -6.20 -5.35 -10.48
CA ASP A 399 -7.37 -5.47 -11.36
C ASP A 399 -8.42 -4.38 -11.09
N TYR A 400 -8.64 -4.04 -9.82
CA TYR A 400 -9.51 -2.94 -9.43
C TYR A 400 -9.02 -1.60 -10.01
N PHE A 401 -7.74 -1.27 -9.85
CA PHE A 401 -7.16 -0.04 -10.38
C PHE A 401 -7.06 -0.04 -11.92
N LYS A 402 -6.97 -1.21 -12.55
CA LYS A 402 -7.10 -1.34 -14.00
C LYS A 402 -8.49 -0.92 -14.45
N GLY A 403 -9.55 -1.37 -13.77
CA GLY A 403 -10.93 -0.94 -14.07
C GLY A 403 -11.09 0.58 -13.92
N ILE A 404 -10.49 1.18 -12.88
CA ILE A 404 -10.46 2.64 -12.70
C ILE A 404 -9.72 3.32 -13.85
N THR A 405 -8.53 2.83 -14.21
CA THR A 405 -7.70 3.39 -15.28
C THR A 405 -8.44 3.38 -16.62
N ASP A 406 -9.11 2.28 -16.96
CA ASP A 406 -9.86 2.15 -18.20
C ASP A 406 -11.01 3.17 -18.29
N ILE A 407 -11.71 3.44 -17.17
CA ILE A 407 -12.76 4.47 -17.12
C ILE A 407 -12.17 5.87 -17.22
N PHE A 408 -11.11 6.18 -16.46
CA PHE A 408 -10.46 7.48 -16.51
C PHE A 408 -9.86 7.75 -17.89
N THR A 409 -9.31 6.74 -18.57
CA THR A 409 -8.85 6.83 -19.95
C THR A 409 -10.01 7.15 -20.91
N ARG A 410 -11.14 6.47 -20.75
CA ARG A 410 -12.36 6.71 -21.56
C ARG A 410 -12.89 8.14 -21.37
N GLU A 411 -12.80 8.67 -20.17
CA GLU A 411 -13.18 10.05 -19.82
C GLU A 411 -12.01 11.05 -20.01
N GLU A 412 -10.98 10.66 -20.79
CA GLU A 412 -9.84 11.51 -21.18
C GLU A 412 -9.07 12.13 -19.99
N PHE A 413 -9.02 11.42 -18.86
CA PHE A 413 -8.37 11.88 -17.64
C PHE A 413 -8.81 13.29 -17.20
N VAL A 414 -10.11 13.57 -17.26
CA VAL A 414 -10.67 14.81 -16.71
C VAL A 414 -10.24 15.01 -15.25
N TYR A 415 -10.09 13.91 -14.51
CA TYR A 415 -9.50 13.84 -13.18
C TYR A 415 -8.29 12.91 -13.18
N GLU A 416 -7.40 13.05 -12.20
CA GLU A 416 -6.25 12.19 -12.02
C GLU A 416 -6.54 11.08 -11.00
N ILE A 417 -5.89 9.93 -11.16
CA ILE A 417 -6.07 8.79 -10.27
C ILE A 417 -5.04 8.85 -9.13
N GLY A 418 -5.51 8.88 -7.91
CA GLY A 418 -4.71 8.68 -6.71
C GLY A 418 -5.05 7.36 -6.01
N VAL A 419 -4.12 6.86 -5.20
CA VAL A 419 -4.33 5.72 -4.31
C VAL A 419 -4.15 6.13 -2.87
N TYR A 420 -5.08 5.73 -1.98
CA TYR A 420 -4.83 5.66 -0.54
C TYR A 420 -4.58 4.22 -0.14
N GLY A 421 -3.49 3.96 0.58
CA GLY A 421 -3.17 2.61 1.03
C GLY A 421 -1.79 2.47 1.66
N SER A 422 -1.43 1.23 2.05
CA SER A 422 -0.11 0.94 2.59
C SER A 422 1.01 1.19 1.57
N ARG A 423 2.24 1.35 2.04
CA ARG A 423 3.42 1.52 1.18
C ARG A 423 3.55 0.42 0.14
N ASN A 424 3.28 -0.83 0.52
CA ASN A 424 3.30 -1.96 -0.40
C ASN A 424 2.26 -1.84 -1.52
N VAL A 425 1.03 -1.45 -1.19
CA VAL A 425 -0.03 -1.18 -2.18
C VAL A 425 0.43 -0.10 -3.15
N CYS A 426 0.87 1.04 -2.64
CA CYS A 426 1.32 2.17 -3.46
C CYS A 426 2.48 1.79 -4.40
N LEU A 427 3.49 1.06 -3.89
CA LEU A 427 4.64 0.64 -4.67
C LEU A 427 4.31 -0.42 -5.74
N ASN A 428 3.37 -1.34 -5.48
CA ASN A 428 2.96 -2.33 -6.48
C ASN A 428 2.13 -1.70 -7.60
N LEU A 429 1.23 -0.79 -7.27
CA LEU A 429 0.46 -0.06 -8.28
C LEU A 429 1.37 0.79 -9.17
N ASP A 430 2.38 1.43 -8.58
CA ASP A 430 3.37 2.23 -9.31
C ASP A 430 4.21 1.40 -10.29
N ARG A 431 4.52 0.16 -9.94
CA ARG A 431 5.28 -0.78 -10.79
C ARG A 431 4.45 -1.43 -11.90
N SER A 432 3.13 -1.39 -11.78
CA SER A 432 2.23 -2.03 -12.72
C SER A 432 2.05 -1.16 -13.97
N SER A 433 2.41 -1.71 -15.14
CA SER A 433 2.14 -1.05 -16.43
C SER A 433 0.65 -1.04 -16.83
N MET A 434 -0.21 -1.72 -16.06
CA MET A 434 -1.64 -1.82 -16.34
C MET A 434 -2.47 -0.71 -15.73
N VAL A 435 -1.88 0.11 -14.85
CA VAL A 435 -2.57 1.16 -14.11
C VAL A 435 -1.85 2.50 -14.25
N SER A 436 -2.60 3.59 -14.14
CA SER A 436 -2.06 4.96 -14.21
C SER A 436 -2.35 5.66 -12.89
N ILE A 437 -1.38 5.65 -11.98
CA ILE A 437 -1.48 6.34 -10.69
C ILE A 437 -0.67 7.62 -10.74
N LYS A 438 -1.32 8.75 -10.50
CA LYS A 438 -0.66 10.07 -10.46
C LYS A 438 -0.02 10.34 -9.11
N ASN A 439 -0.79 10.21 -8.05
CA ASN A 439 -0.38 10.59 -6.70
C ASN A 439 -0.70 9.47 -5.69
N LYS A 440 0.08 9.42 -4.62
CA LYS A 440 -0.10 8.44 -3.54
C LYS A 440 -0.41 9.15 -2.23
N PHE A 441 -1.45 8.68 -1.54
CA PHE A 441 -1.80 9.03 -0.18
C PHE A 441 -1.51 7.80 0.69
N VAL A 442 -0.39 7.85 1.40
CA VAL A 442 0.13 6.69 2.14
C VAL A 442 -0.55 6.58 3.50
N SER A 443 -1.00 5.38 3.88
CA SER A 443 -1.63 5.11 5.18
C SER A 443 -0.60 4.70 6.24
N SER A 444 0.39 5.54 6.51
CA SER A 444 1.43 5.25 7.52
C SER A 444 0.89 5.11 8.94
N SER A 445 -0.29 5.68 9.24
CA SER A 445 -1.01 5.52 10.51
C SER A 445 -1.32 4.06 10.84
N SER A 446 -1.52 3.24 9.83
CA SER A 446 -1.74 1.79 9.94
C SER A 446 -0.42 1.05 10.19
N TYR A 447 0.29 1.40 11.27
CA TYR A 447 1.60 0.86 11.63
C TYR A 447 1.60 -0.65 11.92
N GLY A 448 0.43 -1.23 12.19
CA GLY A 448 0.25 -2.67 12.32
C GLY A 448 0.14 -3.42 10.99
N PHE A 449 -0.01 -2.72 9.87
CA PHE A 449 -0.09 -3.35 8.56
C PHE A 449 1.28 -3.88 8.12
N SER A 450 1.30 -5.13 7.62
CA SER A 450 2.51 -5.73 7.05
C SER A 450 2.99 -4.95 5.83
N GLY A 451 2.07 -4.37 5.08
CA GLY A 451 2.37 -3.53 3.92
C GLY A 451 3.06 -2.19 4.24
N ASN A 452 3.21 -1.83 5.53
CA ASN A 452 3.95 -0.66 5.97
C ASN A 452 5.32 -0.98 6.61
N LEU A 453 5.68 -2.27 6.72
CA LEU A 453 6.95 -2.72 7.30
C LEU A 453 7.89 -3.24 6.20
N GLY A 454 9.11 -2.71 6.17
CA GLY A 454 10.11 -3.12 5.18
C GLY A 454 9.93 -2.51 3.78
N TYR A 455 8.95 -1.66 3.60
CA TYR A 455 8.73 -0.93 2.36
C TYR A 455 9.18 0.52 2.52
N VAL A 456 9.99 0.98 1.57
CA VAL A 456 10.39 2.40 1.51
C VAL A 456 9.17 3.28 1.25
N MET A 457 9.24 4.53 1.71
CA MET A 457 8.25 5.53 1.33
C MET A 457 8.26 5.72 -0.19
N PRO A 458 7.10 5.66 -0.90
CA PRO A 458 7.04 5.97 -2.31
C PRO A 458 7.66 7.35 -2.59
N LYS A 459 8.44 7.49 -3.67
CA LYS A 459 9.17 8.75 -3.95
C LYS A 459 8.25 9.93 -4.30
N ASP A 460 7.11 9.61 -4.86
CA ASP A 460 6.10 10.55 -5.36
C ASP A 460 4.82 10.52 -4.51
N TRP A 461 4.96 10.31 -3.22
CA TRP A 461 3.84 10.45 -2.30
C TRP A 461 3.41 11.92 -2.20
N ALA A 462 2.12 12.16 -2.29
CA ALA A 462 1.53 13.49 -2.12
C ALA A 462 1.13 13.74 -0.67
N PHE A 463 0.49 12.74 -0.07
CA PHE A 463 -0.02 12.77 1.28
C PHE A 463 0.43 11.54 2.08
N ASP A 464 0.65 11.72 3.40
CA ASP A 464 0.96 10.64 4.33
C ASP A 464 0.13 10.80 5.61
N GLN A 465 -0.85 9.93 5.80
CA GLN A 465 -1.65 9.88 7.01
C GLN A 465 -0.84 9.16 8.09
N PHE A 466 -0.45 9.87 9.15
CA PHE A 466 0.45 9.32 10.16
C PHE A 466 -0.12 9.27 11.58
N ALA A 467 -1.28 9.91 11.82
CA ALA A 467 -1.98 9.82 13.10
C ALA A 467 -3.49 9.90 12.85
N VAL A 468 -4.26 9.08 13.55
CA VAL A 468 -5.71 8.95 13.35
C VAL A 468 -6.49 9.22 14.63
N ASP A 469 -7.78 9.48 14.48
CA ASP A 469 -8.74 9.64 15.57
C ASP A 469 -8.40 10.76 16.58
N LEU A 470 -7.75 11.83 16.10
CA LEU A 470 -7.43 12.96 16.97
C LEU A 470 -8.63 13.89 17.10
N VAL A 471 -9.03 14.11 18.33
CA VAL A 471 -10.09 15.07 18.64
C VAL A 471 -9.44 16.43 18.92
N ILE A 472 -9.81 17.44 18.13
CA ILE A 472 -9.34 18.83 18.26
C ILE A 472 -10.50 19.77 18.48
N GLY A 473 -10.20 21.00 18.95
CA GLY A 473 -11.20 22.02 19.23
C GLY A 473 -12.09 21.75 20.44
N SER A 474 -13.07 22.60 20.64
CA SER A 474 -14.05 22.51 21.73
C SER A 474 -15.41 23.05 21.30
N GLY A 475 -16.48 22.74 22.05
CA GLY A 475 -17.84 23.21 21.74
C GLY A 475 -18.29 22.85 20.33
N ALA A 476 -18.80 23.79 19.58
CA ALA A 476 -19.25 23.62 18.19
C ALA A 476 -18.10 23.38 17.23
N GLY A 477 -16.89 23.86 17.56
CA GLY A 477 -15.67 23.63 16.77
C GLY A 477 -14.98 22.29 17.02
N LYS A 478 -15.53 21.41 17.86
CA LYS A 478 -14.96 20.09 18.15
C LYS A 478 -15.15 19.15 16.97
N LEU A 479 -14.05 18.50 16.51
CA LEU A 479 -14.10 17.49 15.44
C LEU A 479 -13.01 16.43 15.61
N SER A 480 -13.24 15.25 15.00
CA SER A 480 -12.21 14.22 14.86
C SER A 480 -11.53 14.36 13.51
N ILE A 481 -10.21 14.24 13.50
CA ILE A 481 -9.39 14.33 12.29
C ILE A 481 -8.30 13.26 12.30
N ASP A 482 -7.80 12.97 11.11
CA ASP A 482 -6.57 12.24 10.89
C ASP A 482 -5.49 13.20 10.37
N LYS A 483 -4.29 13.20 11.01
CA LYS A 483 -3.19 14.07 10.59
C LYS A 483 -2.54 13.57 9.30
N VAL A 484 -2.32 14.50 8.38
CA VAL A 484 -1.74 14.23 7.06
C VAL A 484 -0.52 15.13 6.82
N ALA A 485 0.64 14.51 6.58
CA ALA A 485 1.80 15.21 6.05
C ALA A 485 1.59 15.50 4.57
N VAL A 486 2.02 16.67 4.10
CA VAL A 486 1.83 17.15 2.74
C VAL A 486 3.19 17.36 2.10
N SER A 487 3.50 16.63 1.03
CA SER A 487 4.80 16.73 0.34
C SER A 487 4.91 17.96 -0.57
N GLY A 488 3.78 18.50 -1.02
CA GLY A 488 3.70 19.57 -2.00
C GLY A 488 3.56 19.10 -3.45
N LEU A 489 3.53 17.79 -3.71
CA LEU A 489 3.27 17.24 -5.04
C LEU A 489 1.80 17.39 -5.46
N ASP A 490 0.89 17.31 -4.50
CA ASP A 490 -0.52 17.64 -4.68
C ASP A 490 -0.92 18.64 -3.58
N ASN A 491 -1.54 19.72 -3.99
CA ASN A 491 -2.04 20.77 -3.09
C ASN A 491 -3.57 20.81 -3.08
N GLY A 492 -4.22 19.77 -3.62
CA GLY A 492 -5.66 19.72 -3.77
C GLY A 492 -6.21 20.84 -4.66
N PHE A 493 -7.45 21.20 -4.42
CA PHE A 493 -8.09 22.35 -5.11
C PHE A 493 -8.60 23.37 -4.09
N ASN A 494 -8.59 24.65 -4.49
CA ASN A 494 -9.03 25.79 -3.69
C ASN A 494 -9.93 26.75 -4.48
N LYS A 495 -10.50 26.27 -5.56
CA LYS A 495 -11.52 26.97 -6.36
C LYS A 495 -12.41 25.91 -6.99
N LEU A 496 -13.65 26.24 -7.25
CA LEU A 496 -14.55 25.42 -8.06
C LEU A 496 -14.41 25.80 -9.53
N ILE A 497 -14.82 24.87 -10.41
CA ILE A 497 -15.02 25.24 -11.80
C ILE A 497 -16.25 26.15 -11.83
N ASP A 498 -16.07 27.35 -12.34
CA ASP A 498 -17.17 28.25 -12.63
C ASP A 498 -17.78 27.77 -13.97
N ILE A 499 -18.52 26.66 -13.87
CA ILE A 499 -19.19 26.09 -15.03
C ILE A 499 -20.49 26.84 -15.22
N ASP A 500 -20.43 28.01 -15.81
CA ASP A 500 -21.45 28.41 -16.76
C ASP A 500 -21.15 27.69 -18.08
N ILE A 501 -21.33 26.33 -18.07
CA ILE A 501 -21.07 25.48 -19.24
C ILE A 501 -21.87 25.97 -20.44
N GLU A 502 -23.08 26.46 -20.24
CA GLU A 502 -23.87 27.09 -21.27
C GLU A 502 -23.16 28.30 -21.84
N LYS A 503 -22.59 29.16 -21.00
CA LYS A 503 -21.94 30.39 -21.44
C LYS A 503 -20.58 30.12 -22.11
N GLU A 504 -19.76 29.22 -21.55
CA GLU A 504 -18.47 28.83 -22.16
C GLU A 504 -18.68 28.06 -23.47
N MET A 505 -19.67 27.17 -23.55
CA MET A 505 -19.97 26.46 -24.81
C MET A 505 -20.58 27.38 -25.86
N ILE A 506 -21.42 28.32 -25.45
CA ILE A 506 -21.97 29.34 -26.33
C ILE A 506 -20.84 30.28 -26.78
N GLU A 507 -19.98 30.73 -25.87
CA GLU A 507 -18.87 31.64 -26.17
C GLU A 507 -17.78 30.97 -27.03
N PHE A 508 -17.43 29.69 -26.74
CA PHE A 508 -16.56 28.88 -27.56
C PHE A 508 -17.19 28.59 -28.94
N GLY A 509 -18.46 28.25 -28.96
CA GLY A 509 -19.22 28.03 -30.19
C GLY A 509 -19.35 29.28 -31.06
N THR A 510 -19.53 30.47 -30.46
CA THR A 510 -19.83 31.73 -31.19
C THR A 510 -18.62 32.51 -31.61
N ASN A 511 -17.60 32.65 -30.72
CA ASN A 511 -16.54 33.66 -30.93
C ASN A 511 -15.26 33.09 -31.54
N LYS A 512 -14.90 31.84 -31.32
CA LYS A 512 -13.65 31.22 -31.81
C LYS A 512 -13.79 29.75 -32.20
N GLY A 513 -14.95 29.18 -32.02
CA GLY A 513 -15.09 27.74 -32.03
C GLY A 513 -15.81 27.15 -33.23
N LEU A 514 -16.15 25.90 -33.03
CA LEU A 514 -16.73 24.97 -33.97
C LEU A 514 -17.96 25.51 -34.70
N PHE A 515 -18.82 26.28 -34.03
CA PHE A 515 -20.09 26.76 -34.57
C PHE A 515 -19.91 27.90 -35.59
N LYS A 516 -18.90 28.76 -35.44
CA LYS A 516 -18.59 29.79 -36.42
C LYS A 516 -17.95 29.20 -37.68
N GLY A 517 -17.20 28.09 -37.51
CA GLY A 517 -16.65 27.31 -38.61
C GLY A 517 -17.73 26.48 -39.32
N LEU A 518 -18.82 26.12 -38.64
CA LEU A 518 -19.97 25.37 -39.19
C LEU A 518 -21.00 26.26 -39.89
N GLY A 519 -20.86 27.59 -39.83
CA GLY A 519 -21.81 28.54 -40.43
C GLY A 519 -23.22 28.50 -39.83
N LEU A 520 -23.34 28.07 -38.58
CA LEU A 520 -24.60 27.97 -37.86
C LEU A 520 -24.80 29.20 -36.96
N GLU A 521 -25.94 29.86 -37.09
CA GLU A 521 -26.34 30.92 -36.16
C GLU A 521 -26.95 30.33 -34.87
N ILE A 522 -26.60 30.86 -33.72
CA ILE A 522 -27.00 30.37 -32.41
C ILE A 522 -28.52 30.31 -32.22
N GLU A 523 -29.24 31.26 -32.81
CA GLU A 523 -30.69 31.26 -32.74
C GLU A 523 -31.33 30.05 -33.42
N GLN A 524 -30.72 29.55 -34.48
CA GLN A 524 -31.18 28.31 -35.15
C GLN A 524 -30.82 27.05 -34.37
N LEU A 525 -29.70 27.08 -33.60
CA LEU A 525 -29.33 25.99 -32.73
C LEU A 525 -30.26 25.90 -31.51
N ASN A 526 -30.56 27.03 -30.87
CA ASN A 526 -31.46 27.09 -29.71
C ASN A 526 -32.88 26.66 -29.99
N GLN A 527 -33.41 26.98 -31.16
CA GLN A 527 -34.77 26.56 -31.55
C GLN A 527 -34.87 25.06 -31.88
N ARG A 528 -33.78 24.43 -32.33
CA ARG A 528 -33.79 23.02 -32.77
C ARG A 528 -33.16 22.06 -31.77
N THR A 529 -32.33 22.54 -30.88
CA THR A 529 -31.46 21.70 -30.01
C THR A 529 -31.43 22.11 -28.56
N GLY A 530 -32.32 22.98 -28.08
CA GLY A 530 -32.29 23.49 -26.69
C GLY A 530 -32.21 22.43 -25.58
N ALA A 531 -32.63 21.19 -25.83
CA ALA A 531 -32.45 20.05 -24.95
C ALA A 531 -31.20 19.21 -25.29
N ALA A 532 -30.66 19.31 -26.52
CA ALA A 532 -29.56 18.48 -27.01
C ALA A 532 -28.18 19.11 -26.70
N LEU A 533 -28.07 20.43 -26.60
CA LEU A 533 -26.82 21.09 -26.21
C LEU A 533 -26.41 20.82 -24.75
N LEU A 534 -27.37 20.61 -23.86
CA LEU A 534 -27.12 20.19 -22.47
C LEU A 534 -26.69 18.72 -22.35
N SER A 535 -26.91 17.90 -23.39
CA SER A 535 -26.44 16.50 -23.46
C SER A 535 -25.05 16.34 -24.10
N PHE A 536 -24.41 17.45 -24.47
CA PHE A 536 -23.12 17.45 -25.18
C PHE A 536 -21.91 17.10 -24.30
N ILE A 537 -22.09 16.84 -23.04
CA ILE A 537 -21.12 16.24 -22.15
C ILE A 537 -21.65 14.85 -21.74
N PRO A 538 -21.07 13.78 -22.07
CA PRO A 538 -20.35 13.08 -23.10
C PRO A 538 -21.19 12.08 -23.94
N LYS A 539 -22.45 12.35 -24.20
CA LYS A 539 -23.30 11.52 -25.09
C LYS A 539 -24.03 12.38 -26.11
N ILE A 540 -23.45 12.47 -27.31
CA ILE A 540 -24.18 12.97 -28.45
C ILE A 540 -25.13 11.86 -28.91
N THR A 541 -26.37 11.87 -28.49
CA THR A 541 -27.43 11.14 -29.16
C THR A 541 -28.02 12.13 -30.19
N LEU A 542 -27.44 12.14 -31.38
CA LEU A 542 -27.98 12.92 -32.50
C LEU A 542 -29.27 12.27 -32.99
N ALA A 543 -30.39 12.67 -32.47
CA ALA A 543 -31.69 12.46 -33.04
C ALA A 543 -32.18 13.79 -33.66
N CYS A 544 -31.42 14.35 -34.61
CA CYS A 544 -31.81 15.56 -35.32
C CYS A 544 -31.33 15.48 -36.76
N GLU A 545 -32.18 15.84 -37.68
CA GLU A 545 -31.81 16.13 -39.08
C GLU A 545 -30.95 17.43 -39.09
N LEU A 546 -29.65 17.29 -39.00
CA LEU A 546 -28.70 18.38 -39.22
C LEU A 546 -28.15 18.26 -40.62
N SER A 547 -28.49 19.21 -41.49
CA SER A 547 -27.74 19.39 -42.74
C SER A 547 -26.48 20.20 -42.41
N MET A 548 -25.32 19.55 -42.43
CA MET A 548 -24.02 20.21 -42.27
C MET A 548 -23.33 20.33 -43.62
N THR A 549 -22.88 21.53 -43.96
CA THR A 549 -21.96 21.76 -45.06
C THR A 549 -20.56 22.01 -44.50
N SER A 550 -19.64 21.08 -44.72
CA SER A 550 -18.27 21.21 -44.27
C SER A 550 -17.33 21.40 -45.44
N LYS A 551 -16.35 22.28 -45.27
CA LYS A 551 -15.33 22.58 -46.25
C LYS A 551 -13.96 22.13 -45.70
N VAL A 552 -13.35 21.13 -46.31
CA VAL A 552 -12.01 20.66 -46.00
C VAL A 552 -11.00 21.33 -46.93
N VAL A 553 -10.02 22.02 -46.38
CA VAL A 553 -8.94 22.68 -47.12
C VAL A 553 -7.61 22.09 -46.66
N GLY A 554 -6.86 21.43 -47.54
CA GLY A 554 -5.52 20.92 -47.32
C GLY A 554 -4.54 21.39 -48.37
N PRO A 555 -3.20 21.31 -48.18
CA PRO A 555 -2.21 21.65 -49.19
C PRO A 555 -2.39 20.74 -50.41
N GLY A 556 -2.70 21.37 -51.58
CA GLY A 556 -2.87 20.64 -52.85
C GLY A 556 -4.25 20.00 -53.08
N VAL A 557 -5.24 20.33 -52.28
CA VAL A 557 -6.63 19.80 -52.42
C VAL A 557 -7.58 20.95 -52.74
N GLU A 558 -8.35 20.79 -53.80
CA GLU A 558 -9.51 21.65 -54.07
C GLU A 558 -10.55 21.48 -52.94
N THR A 559 -11.27 22.56 -52.65
CA THR A 559 -12.30 22.58 -51.59
C THR A 559 -13.34 21.49 -51.78
N ILE A 560 -13.44 20.58 -50.79
CA ILE A 560 -14.47 19.54 -50.79
C ILE A 560 -15.66 20.03 -49.96
N ASN A 561 -16.81 20.22 -50.57
CA ASN A 561 -18.05 20.54 -49.89
C ASN A 561 -18.77 19.23 -49.50
N LEU A 562 -19.01 19.06 -48.20
CA LEU A 562 -19.74 17.91 -47.65
C LEU A 562 -21.12 18.39 -47.18
N SER A 563 -22.17 17.91 -47.85
CA SER A 563 -23.55 18.15 -47.44
C SER A 563 -24.17 16.80 -47.05
N MET A 564 -24.68 16.67 -45.83
CA MET A 564 -25.24 15.44 -45.32
C MET A 564 -26.51 15.68 -44.49
N ALA A 565 -27.49 14.81 -44.70
CA ALA A 565 -28.71 14.75 -43.91
C ALA A 565 -28.94 13.29 -43.46
N GLY A 566 -29.19 13.08 -42.14
CA GLY A 566 -29.57 11.76 -41.60
C GLY A 566 -28.50 11.04 -40.76
N THR A 567 -28.86 9.90 -40.23
CA THR A 567 -28.15 9.16 -39.14
C THR A 567 -26.90 8.38 -39.57
N ASP A 568 -26.57 8.28 -40.86
CA ASP A 568 -25.42 7.49 -41.34
C ASP A 568 -24.26 8.38 -41.82
N ILE A 569 -23.81 9.24 -40.91
CA ILE A 569 -22.80 10.25 -41.18
C ILE A 569 -21.38 9.62 -41.23
N THR A 570 -21.14 8.56 -40.51
CA THR A 570 -19.81 8.04 -40.18
C THR A 570 -19.08 7.43 -41.38
N SER A 571 -19.71 6.61 -42.16
CA SER A 571 -19.05 5.88 -43.26
C SER A 571 -18.74 6.77 -44.48
N SER A 572 -19.58 7.75 -44.77
CA SER A 572 -19.38 8.66 -45.89
C SER A 572 -18.32 9.75 -45.62
N ILE A 573 -18.24 10.26 -44.41
CA ILE A 573 -17.21 11.21 -44.00
C ILE A 573 -15.82 10.53 -43.94
N LEU A 574 -15.71 9.35 -43.33
CA LEU A 574 -14.48 8.56 -43.28
C LEU A 574 -13.97 8.20 -44.68
N GLY A 575 -14.87 7.83 -45.59
CA GLY A 575 -14.53 7.54 -46.99
C GLY A 575 -13.93 8.74 -47.73
N LYS A 576 -14.41 9.96 -47.48
CA LYS A 576 -13.90 11.18 -48.12
C LYS A 576 -12.60 11.69 -47.53
N PHE A 577 -12.40 11.51 -46.22
CA PHE A 577 -11.10 11.81 -45.58
C PHE A 577 -10.00 10.85 -46.03
N ASN A 578 -10.31 9.55 -46.18
CA ASN A 578 -9.37 8.58 -46.77
C ASN A 578 -8.98 8.93 -48.22
N ALA A 579 -9.89 9.49 -49.01
CA ALA A 579 -9.63 9.92 -50.38
C ALA A 579 -8.63 11.10 -50.47
N VAL A 580 -8.48 11.89 -49.42
CA VAL A 580 -7.50 13.00 -49.34
C VAL A 580 -6.25 12.64 -48.49
N GLY A 581 -6.03 11.35 -48.21
CA GLY A 581 -4.82 10.86 -47.53
C GLY A 581 -4.85 10.95 -46.00
N VAL A 582 -5.98 11.27 -45.39
CA VAL A 582 -6.17 11.25 -43.93
C VAL A 582 -6.72 9.90 -43.54
N GLN A 583 -5.92 9.07 -42.85
CA GLN A 583 -6.36 7.76 -42.35
C GLN A 583 -6.93 7.88 -40.93
N PHE A 584 -8.11 7.30 -40.74
CA PHE A 584 -8.77 7.17 -39.44
C PHE A 584 -8.97 5.69 -39.11
N ASP A 585 -8.75 5.37 -37.85
CA ASP A 585 -9.04 4.04 -37.32
C ASP A 585 -10.56 3.82 -37.27
N LYS A 586 -11.02 2.73 -37.94
CA LYS A 586 -12.44 2.36 -38.01
C LYS A 586 -13.09 2.02 -36.68
N SER A 587 -12.29 1.87 -35.59
CA SER A 587 -12.76 1.55 -34.24
C SER A 587 -13.25 2.78 -33.45
N GLN A 588 -13.05 3.99 -33.98
CA GLN A 588 -13.42 5.23 -33.26
C GLN A 588 -14.78 5.75 -33.73
N ASN A 589 -15.66 6.05 -32.77
CA ASN A 589 -16.93 6.69 -33.06
C ASN A 589 -16.74 8.18 -33.38
N PHE A 590 -17.67 8.77 -34.13
CA PHE A 590 -17.59 10.15 -34.61
C PHE A 590 -17.46 11.18 -33.46
N ALA A 591 -18.05 10.91 -32.27
CA ALA A 591 -17.95 11.77 -31.11
C ALA A 591 -16.51 11.81 -30.54
N SER A 592 -15.83 10.67 -30.47
CA SER A 592 -14.41 10.59 -30.09
C SER A 592 -13.49 11.32 -31.06
N LEU A 593 -13.82 11.26 -32.34
CA LEU A 593 -13.08 11.98 -33.39
C LEU A 593 -13.22 13.50 -33.25
N MET A 594 -14.43 14.00 -32.99
CA MET A 594 -14.72 15.42 -32.83
C MET A 594 -14.04 15.97 -31.57
N ASN A 595 -14.06 15.24 -30.46
CA ASN A 595 -13.38 15.63 -29.22
C ASN A 595 -11.85 15.70 -29.40
N ARG A 596 -11.24 14.78 -30.14
CA ARG A 596 -9.80 14.83 -30.47
C ARG A 596 -9.44 16.01 -31.37
N LEU A 597 -10.27 16.35 -32.34
CA LEU A 597 -10.05 17.53 -33.19
C LEU A 597 -10.12 18.84 -32.38
N ILE A 598 -11.00 18.92 -31.40
CA ILE A 598 -11.10 20.08 -30.50
C ILE A 598 -9.87 20.18 -29.58
N LEU A 599 -9.38 19.06 -29.02
CA LEU A 599 -8.17 19.02 -28.19
C LEU A 599 -6.91 19.40 -28.97
N VAL A 600 -6.75 18.90 -30.20
CA VAL A 600 -5.58 19.19 -31.04
C VAL A 600 -5.50 20.69 -31.38
N GLN A 601 -6.62 21.39 -31.55
CA GLN A 601 -6.60 22.86 -31.73
C GLN A 601 -6.17 23.63 -30.47
N ASN A 602 -6.47 23.10 -29.28
CA ASN A 602 -6.09 23.76 -28.02
C ASN A 602 -4.65 23.44 -27.57
N ILE A 603 -4.08 22.29 -27.95
CA ILE A 603 -2.77 21.82 -27.49
C ILE A 603 -1.64 22.23 -28.45
N THR A 604 -1.90 22.48 -29.72
CA THR A 604 -0.87 22.85 -30.70
C THR A 604 -1.30 24.04 -31.56
N PRO A 605 -1.05 25.28 -31.09
CA PRO A 605 -1.40 26.52 -31.83
C PRO A 605 -0.72 26.65 -33.19
N ASN A 606 0.25 25.81 -33.53
CA ASN A 606 1.07 25.89 -34.75
C ASN A 606 0.84 24.76 -35.75
N LEU A 607 -0.06 23.84 -35.52
CA LEU A 607 -0.44 22.85 -36.54
C LEU A 607 -1.45 23.48 -37.50
N ARG A 608 -0.95 23.88 -38.69
CA ARG A 608 -1.74 24.48 -39.78
C ARG A 608 -2.56 23.42 -40.52
N TYR A 609 -3.51 22.80 -39.84
CA TYR A 609 -4.61 22.11 -40.50
C TYR A 609 -5.87 22.91 -40.24
N LYS A 610 -6.27 23.72 -41.23
CA LYS A 610 -7.59 24.34 -41.20
C LYS A 610 -8.62 23.35 -41.64
N VAL A 611 -9.25 22.67 -40.70
CA VAL A 611 -10.54 22.04 -40.94
C VAL A 611 -11.58 23.15 -40.73
N GLN A 612 -12.13 23.69 -41.80
CA GLN A 612 -13.31 24.55 -41.74
C GLN A 612 -14.52 23.64 -41.93
N PHE A 613 -15.33 23.48 -40.91
CA PHE A 613 -16.62 22.81 -40.99
C PHE A 613 -17.69 23.77 -41.49
#